data_a74cc5cc8157014f04259d1043784c8e
#
_entry.id   a74cc5cc8157014f04259d1043784c8e
#
_cell.length_a   1.000
_cell.length_b   1.000
_cell.length_c   1.000
_cell.angle_alpha   90.00
_cell.angle_beta   90.00
_cell.angle_gamma   90.00
#
_symmetry.space_group_name_H-M   'P 1'
#
loop_
_entity.id
_entity.type
_entity.pdbx_description
1 polymer ?
#
loop_
_entity_poly.entity_id
_entity_poly.type
_entity_poly.pdbx_seq_one_letter_code
_entity_poly.pdbx_strand_id
1 'polypeptide(L)'
;MLYNFFVMNNYIAPIILLTISNIFMTFAWYGHLKHKAAPLIMVILISWGIAFFEYCFQVPANRIGHEVYNAAQLKTIQEVITLIVFSIFSVLYLKEQFKWNYLVGFAFIILAVFFIFKKWXKSDSFLLAGDGALLHRRRATRAVRGRILVQAEPCLLRQ
;
A
#
# COMPACT_ATOMS: atom_id res chain seq x y z
N MET A 1 -8.55 -29.21 4.74
CA MET A 1 -8.41 -29.00 3.29
C MET A 1 -9.07 -27.68 2.86
N LEU A 2 -10.34 -27.42 3.18
CA LEU A 2 -11.07 -26.19 2.85
C LEU A 2 -10.40 -24.91 3.43
N TYR A 3 -9.89 -24.97 4.66
CA TYR A 3 -9.21 -23.83 5.30
C TYR A 3 -7.97 -23.40 4.50
N ASN A 4 -7.13 -24.37 4.10
CA ASN A 4 -5.93 -24.06 3.30
C ASN A 4 -6.29 -23.50 1.91
N PHE A 5 -7.37 -23.99 1.31
CA PHE A 5 -7.87 -23.47 0.03
C PHE A 5 -8.33 -22.00 0.19
N PHE A 6 -9.07 -21.71 1.26
CA PHE A 6 -9.55 -20.34 1.52
C PHE A 6 -8.41 -19.37 1.78
N VAL A 7 -7.44 -19.78 2.60
CA VAL A 7 -6.24 -18.98 2.90
C VAL A 7 -5.43 -18.74 1.62
N MET A 8 -5.21 -19.78 0.81
CA MET A 8 -4.48 -19.66 -0.46
C MET A 8 -5.20 -18.71 -1.42
N ASN A 9 -6.53 -18.70 -1.43
CA ASN A 9 -7.31 -17.78 -2.25
C ASN A 9 -7.06 -16.32 -1.87
N ASN A 10 -6.92 -16.01 -0.57
CA ASN A 10 -6.67 -14.66 -0.09
C ASN A 10 -5.25 -14.14 -0.42
N TYR A 11 -4.29 -15.03 -0.69
CA TYR A 11 -2.95 -14.63 -1.16
C TYR A 11 -2.91 -14.42 -2.67
N ILE A 12 -3.62 -15.25 -3.43
CA ILE A 12 -3.54 -15.28 -4.90
C ILE A 12 -4.54 -14.31 -5.55
N ALA A 13 -5.76 -14.24 -5.02
CA ALA A 13 -6.83 -13.40 -5.61
C ALA A 13 -6.42 -11.93 -5.76
N PRO A 14 -5.79 -11.29 -4.75
CA PRO A 14 -5.32 -9.90 -4.92
C PRO A 14 -4.31 -9.75 -6.05
N ILE A 15 -3.41 -10.72 -6.23
CA ILE A 15 -2.37 -10.67 -7.27
C ILE A 15 -3.02 -10.72 -8.66
N ILE A 16 -4.01 -11.61 -8.84
CA ILE A 16 -4.75 -11.72 -10.11
C ILE A 16 -5.52 -10.43 -10.39
N LEU A 17 -6.26 -9.92 -9.40
CA LEU A 17 -7.03 -8.68 -9.53
C LEU A 17 -6.13 -7.48 -9.82
N LEU A 18 -4.97 -7.38 -9.14
CA LEU A 18 -3.98 -6.33 -9.38
C LEU A 18 -3.40 -6.43 -10.80
N THR A 19 -3.19 -7.65 -11.30
CA THR A 19 -2.69 -7.85 -12.67
C THR A 19 -3.71 -7.34 -13.70
N ILE A 20 -4.98 -7.71 -13.54
CA ILE A 20 -6.07 -7.24 -14.41
C ILE A 20 -6.17 -5.71 -14.34
N SER A 21 -6.20 -5.17 -13.13
CA SER A 21 -6.24 -3.72 -12.89
C SER A 21 -5.10 -3.00 -13.62
N ASN A 22 -3.88 -3.51 -13.49
CA ASN A 22 -2.70 -2.89 -14.11
C ASN A 22 -2.74 -2.94 -15.64
N ILE A 23 -3.38 -3.93 -16.24
CA ILE A 23 -3.60 -3.94 -17.70
C ILE A 23 -4.48 -2.74 -18.09
N PHE A 24 -5.63 -2.54 -17.41
CA PHE A 24 -6.49 -1.38 -17.67
C PHE A 24 -5.75 -0.07 -17.40
N MET A 25 -5.02 0.03 -16.29
CA MET A 25 -4.24 1.21 -15.94
C MET A 25 -3.22 1.56 -17.02
N THR A 26 -2.51 0.57 -17.55
CA THR A 26 -1.50 0.79 -18.58
C THR A 26 -2.15 1.34 -19.87
N PHE A 27 -3.30 0.82 -20.26
CA PHE A 27 -4.03 1.33 -21.43
C PHE A 27 -4.59 2.74 -21.16
N ALA A 28 -5.11 3.01 -19.96
CA ALA A 28 -5.64 4.33 -19.60
C ALA A 28 -4.54 5.41 -19.67
N TRP A 29 -3.34 5.11 -19.17
CA TRP A 29 -2.24 6.09 -19.09
C TRP A 29 -1.42 6.21 -20.37
N TYR A 30 -1.25 5.12 -21.14
CA TYR A 30 -0.27 5.07 -22.23
C TYR A 30 -0.87 4.65 -23.58
N GLY A 31 -2.11 4.14 -23.62
CA GLY A 31 -2.73 3.67 -24.87
C GLY A 31 -2.86 4.77 -25.92
N HIS A 32 -3.10 5.99 -25.49
CA HIS A 32 -3.26 7.15 -26.36
C HIS A 32 -1.97 7.60 -27.07
N LEU A 33 -0.79 7.17 -26.57
CA LEU A 33 0.49 7.57 -27.16
C LEU A 33 0.64 7.11 -28.61
N LYS A 34 -0.12 6.09 -29.01
CA LYS A 34 -0.18 5.62 -30.40
C LYS A 34 -1.07 6.51 -31.29
N HIS A 35 -1.94 7.34 -30.68
CA HIS A 35 -2.94 8.14 -31.41
C HIS A 35 -2.77 9.64 -31.09
N LYS A 36 -1.56 10.17 -31.34
CA LYS A 36 -1.17 11.55 -30.99
C LYS A 36 -1.99 12.62 -31.70
N ALA A 37 -2.63 12.31 -32.84
CA ALA A 37 -3.48 13.24 -33.59
C ALA A 37 -4.90 13.38 -33.01
N ALA A 38 -5.31 12.52 -32.07
CA ALA A 38 -6.65 12.58 -31.48
C ALA A 38 -6.82 13.83 -30.60
N PRO A 39 -8.03 14.45 -30.57
CA PRO A 39 -8.29 15.60 -29.73
C PRO A 39 -8.08 15.26 -28.24
N LEU A 40 -7.38 16.15 -27.53
CA LEU A 40 -6.96 15.92 -26.13
C LEU A 40 -8.14 15.60 -25.21
N ILE A 41 -9.25 16.33 -25.35
CA ILE A 41 -10.43 16.12 -24.48
C ILE A 41 -11.04 14.71 -24.66
N MET A 42 -11.06 14.24 -25.89
CA MET A 42 -11.56 12.88 -26.18
C MET A 42 -10.64 11.82 -25.55
N VAL A 43 -9.33 12.01 -25.66
CA VAL A 43 -8.34 11.12 -25.04
C VAL A 43 -8.54 11.05 -23.52
N ILE A 44 -8.72 12.21 -22.88
CA ILE A 44 -8.95 12.29 -21.41
C ILE A 44 -10.21 11.50 -21.03
N LEU A 45 -11.32 11.70 -21.76
CA LEU A 45 -12.61 11.04 -21.44
C LEU A 45 -12.50 9.51 -21.63
N ILE A 46 -11.85 9.06 -22.70
CA ILE A 46 -11.66 7.63 -22.96
C ILE A 46 -10.76 7.02 -21.88
N SER A 47 -9.64 7.68 -21.56
CA SER A 47 -8.71 7.22 -20.52
C SER A 47 -9.39 7.14 -19.15
N TRP A 48 -10.22 8.14 -18.81
CA TRP A 48 -10.99 8.14 -17.57
C TRP A 48 -12.00 6.98 -17.54
N GLY A 49 -12.68 6.71 -18.65
CA GLY A 49 -13.57 5.56 -18.76
C GLY A 49 -12.85 4.23 -18.56
N ILE A 50 -11.65 4.07 -19.12
CA ILE A 50 -10.82 2.86 -18.91
C ILE A 50 -10.38 2.77 -17.45
N ALA A 51 -9.98 3.89 -16.83
CA ALA A 51 -9.57 3.94 -15.43
C ALA A 51 -10.71 3.56 -14.47
N PHE A 52 -11.97 3.81 -14.84
CA PHE A 52 -13.11 3.36 -14.06
C PHE A 52 -13.09 1.83 -13.89
N PHE A 53 -12.83 1.09 -14.97
CA PHE A 53 -12.74 -0.37 -14.90
C PHE A 53 -11.51 -0.81 -14.09
N GLU A 54 -10.39 -0.10 -14.20
CA GLU A 54 -9.22 -0.35 -13.37
C GLU A 54 -9.59 -0.32 -11.88
N TYR A 55 -10.32 0.72 -11.43
CA TYR A 55 -10.76 0.86 -10.04
C TYR A 55 -11.67 -0.29 -9.59
N CYS A 56 -12.51 -0.84 -10.48
CA CYS A 56 -13.38 -1.98 -10.16
C CYS A 56 -12.57 -3.22 -9.76
N PHE A 57 -11.34 -3.35 -10.21
CA PHE A 57 -10.44 -4.45 -9.85
C PHE A 57 -9.46 -4.06 -8.75
N GLN A 58 -8.94 -2.82 -8.79
CA GLN A 58 -7.92 -2.33 -7.85
C GLN A 58 -8.44 -2.27 -6.40
N VAL A 59 -9.66 -1.75 -6.20
CA VAL A 59 -10.21 -1.56 -4.85
C VAL A 59 -10.49 -2.90 -4.16
N PRO A 60 -11.18 -3.88 -4.80
CA PRO A 60 -11.32 -5.21 -4.19
C PRO A 60 -9.97 -5.89 -3.95
N ALA A 61 -9.01 -5.78 -4.88
CA ALA A 61 -7.68 -6.36 -4.73
C ALA A 61 -7.00 -5.87 -3.45
N ASN A 62 -7.04 -4.55 -3.22
CA ASN A 62 -6.43 -3.95 -2.04
C ASN A 62 -7.16 -4.35 -0.74
N ARG A 63 -8.49 -4.43 -0.76
CA ARG A 63 -9.28 -4.84 0.41
C ARG A 63 -8.98 -6.30 0.81
N ILE A 64 -9.05 -7.22 -0.14
CA ILE A 64 -8.77 -8.65 0.09
C ILE A 64 -7.29 -8.82 0.49
N GLY A 65 -6.40 -8.16 -0.25
CA GLY A 65 -4.96 -8.25 -0.01
C GLY A 65 -4.55 -7.73 1.35
N HIS A 66 -5.24 -6.72 1.88
CA HIS A 66 -4.88 -6.13 3.18
C HIS A 66 -5.15 -7.07 4.36
N GLU A 67 -5.89 -8.17 4.15
CA GLU A 67 -6.07 -9.21 5.17
C GLU A 67 -4.79 -10.05 5.38
N VAL A 68 -3.90 -10.12 4.37
CA VAL A 68 -2.70 -10.98 4.41
C VAL A 68 -1.39 -10.19 4.21
N TYR A 69 -1.44 -9.03 3.59
CA TYR A 69 -0.29 -8.15 3.31
C TYR A 69 -0.49 -6.80 3.97
N ASN A 70 0.57 -6.17 4.43
CA ASN A 70 0.48 -4.76 4.84
C ASN A 70 0.47 -3.83 3.60
N ALA A 71 0.12 -2.56 3.81
CA ALA A 71 -0.04 -1.59 2.72
C ALA A 71 1.26 -1.41 1.89
N ALA A 72 2.43 -1.42 2.54
CA ALA A 72 3.72 -1.29 1.86
C ALA A 72 3.99 -2.51 0.96
N GLN A 73 3.67 -3.71 1.44
CA GLN A 73 3.81 -4.95 0.66
C GLN A 73 2.87 -4.96 -0.54
N LEU A 74 1.59 -4.58 -0.35
CA LEU A 74 0.62 -4.47 -1.46
C LEU A 74 1.10 -3.49 -2.53
N LYS A 75 1.58 -2.32 -2.10
CA LYS A 75 2.11 -1.31 -3.02
C LYS A 75 3.31 -1.85 -3.78
N THR A 76 4.21 -2.57 -3.11
CA THR A 76 5.39 -3.18 -3.74
C THR A 76 5.00 -4.25 -4.77
N ILE A 77 4.03 -5.12 -4.44
CA ILE A 77 3.50 -6.13 -5.38
C ILE A 77 2.93 -5.44 -6.62
N GLN A 78 2.14 -4.39 -6.41
CA GLN A 78 1.55 -3.59 -7.49
C GLN A 78 2.63 -3.00 -8.40
N GLU A 79 3.70 -2.43 -7.85
CA GLU A 79 4.79 -1.83 -8.63
C GLU A 79 5.50 -2.87 -9.51
N VAL A 80 5.77 -4.06 -8.96
CA VAL A 80 6.38 -5.15 -9.74
C VAL A 80 5.45 -5.56 -10.89
N ILE A 81 4.15 -5.74 -10.63
CA ILE A 81 3.15 -6.09 -11.65
C ILE A 81 3.11 -4.99 -12.72
N THR A 82 3.05 -3.72 -12.30
CA THR A 82 3.02 -2.56 -13.20
C THR A 82 4.21 -2.59 -14.17
N LEU A 83 5.42 -2.85 -13.65
CA LEU A 83 6.63 -2.88 -14.48
C LEU A 83 6.60 -4.02 -15.49
N ILE A 84 6.14 -5.21 -15.09
CA ILE A 84 6.02 -6.37 -15.99
C ILE A 84 4.99 -6.06 -17.08
N VAL A 85 3.78 -5.64 -16.71
CA VAL A 85 2.69 -5.32 -17.64
C VAL A 85 3.12 -4.20 -18.59
N PHE A 86 3.72 -3.13 -18.06
CA PHE A 86 4.19 -1.99 -18.86
C PHE A 86 5.30 -2.41 -19.84
N SER A 87 6.24 -3.25 -19.43
CA SER A 87 7.32 -3.72 -20.31
C SER A 87 6.77 -4.51 -21.49
N ILE A 88 5.81 -5.41 -21.24
CA ILE A 88 5.13 -6.17 -22.29
C ILE A 88 4.37 -5.22 -23.22
N PHE A 89 3.62 -4.28 -22.66
CA PHE A 89 2.84 -3.28 -23.40
C PHE A 89 3.73 -2.40 -24.26
N SER A 90 4.85 -1.92 -23.73
CA SER A 90 5.80 -1.05 -24.44
C SER A 90 6.35 -1.74 -25.68
N VAL A 91 6.75 -3.01 -25.54
CA VAL A 91 7.31 -3.79 -26.66
C VAL A 91 6.21 -4.17 -27.67
N LEU A 92 5.08 -4.72 -27.20
CA LEU A 92 4.04 -5.27 -28.10
C LEU A 92 3.15 -4.18 -28.70
N TYR A 93 2.74 -3.19 -27.90
CA TYR A 93 1.79 -2.16 -28.35
C TYR A 93 2.49 -0.93 -28.90
N LEU A 94 3.44 -0.34 -28.13
CA LEU A 94 4.15 0.88 -28.57
C LEU A 94 5.26 0.59 -29.58
N LYS A 95 5.70 -0.68 -29.70
CA LYS A 95 6.80 -1.10 -30.59
C LYS A 95 8.15 -0.47 -30.21
N GLU A 96 8.34 -0.19 -28.92
CA GLU A 96 9.60 0.35 -28.41
C GLU A 96 10.64 -0.76 -28.23
N GLN A 97 11.91 -0.41 -28.45
CA GLN A 97 13.02 -1.36 -28.24
C GLN A 97 13.32 -1.53 -26.77
N PHE A 98 13.36 -2.77 -26.31
CA PHE A 98 13.74 -3.10 -24.93
C PHE A 98 15.25 -2.92 -24.76
N LYS A 99 15.65 -2.04 -23.84
CA LYS A 99 17.06 -1.70 -23.61
C LYS A 99 17.60 -2.40 -22.38
N TRP A 100 18.91 -2.71 -22.37
CA TRP A 100 19.60 -3.40 -21.27
C TRP A 100 19.49 -2.65 -19.94
N ASN A 101 19.45 -1.31 -19.97
CA ASN A 101 19.32 -0.51 -18.75
C ASN A 101 18.01 -0.79 -18.00
N TYR A 102 16.94 -1.21 -18.68
CA TYR A 102 15.69 -1.61 -18.02
C TYR A 102 15.89 -2.87 -17.16
N LEU A 103 16.67 -3.84 -17.66
CA LEU A 103 17.01 -5.05 -16.89
C LEU A 103 17.77 -4.73 -15.61
N VAL A 104 18.72 -3.80 -15.68
CA VAL A 104 19.47 -3.33 -14.50
C VAL A 104 18.52 -2.66 -13.51
N GLY A 105 17.63 -1.79 -14.00
CA GLY A 105 16.60 -1.15 -13.16
C GLY A 105 15.71 -2.18 -12.46
N PHE A 106 15.24 -3.19 -13.19
CA PHE A 106 14.41 -4.26 -12.63
C PHE A 106 15.15 -5.06 -11.55
N ALA A 107 16.46 -5.32 -11.74
CA ALA A 107 17.28 -5.99 -10.73
C ALA A 107 17.30 -5.20 -9.41
N PHE A 108 17.42 -3.87 -9.47
CA PHE A 108 17.35 -3.01 -8.27
C PHE A 108 15.98 -3.05 -7.61
N ILE A 109 14.91 -3.13 -8.39
CA ILE A 109 13.53 -3.24 -7.85
C ILE A 109 13.36 -4.59 -7.13
N ILE A 110 13.86 -5.69 -7.69
CA ILE A 110 13.84 -7.01 -7.04
C ILE A 110 14.60 -6.94 -5.70
N LEU A 111 15.72 -6.25 -5.67
CA LEU A 111 16.49 -6.04 -4.42
C LEU A 111 15.66 -5.23 -3.41
N ALA A 112 14.97 -4.19 -3.84
CA ALA A 112 14.08 -3.40 -2.97
C ALA A 112 12.93 -4.26 -2.41
N VAL A 113 12.31 -5.11 -3.24
CA VAL A 113 11.27 -6.07 -2.82
C VAL A 113 11.80 -6.95 -1.69
N PHE A 114 13.00 -7.48 -1.85
CA PHE A 114 13.65 -8.32 -0.81
C PHE A 114 13.71 -7.58 0.53
N PHE A 115 14.15 -6.31 0.54
CA PHE A 115 14.24 -5.52 1.77
C PHE A 115 12.87 -5.23 2.40
N ILE A 116 11.83 -4.99 1.60
CA ILE A 116 10.47 -4.69 2.08
C ILE A 116 9.82 -5.93 2.71
N PHE A 117 10.06 -7.11 2.15
CA PHE A 117 9.48 -8.35 2.66
C PHE A 117 10.31 -8.98 3.79
N LYS A 118 11.59 -8.61 3.93
CA LYS A 118 12.43 -9.10 5.02
C LYS A 118 11.97 -8.49 6.35
N LYS A 119 11.59 -9.34 7.29
CA LYS A 119 11.21 -8.91 8.65
C LYS A 119 12.49 -8.54 9.40
N TRP A 120 12.68 -7.26 9.60
CA TRP A 120 13.79 -6.79 10.43
C TRP A 120 13.35 -6.77 11.87
N UNK A 121 13.84 -7.47 12.60
CA UNK A 121 13.48 -7.67 13.92
C UNK A 121 13.70 -6.55 14.82
N LYS A 122 13.42 -5.76 15.08
CA LYS A 122 13.62 -4.77 16.13
C LYS A 122 12.69 -3.56 16.06
N SER A 123 11.54 -3.67 15.40
CA SER A 123 10.57 -2.56 15.44
C SER A 123 9.75 -2.54 16.73
N ASP A 124 9.58 -3.68 17.37
CA ASP A 124 8.65 -3.80 18.52
C ASP A 124 9.20 -3.15 19.80
N SER A 125 10.53 -3.15 19.99
CA SER A 125 11.13 -2.56 21.20
C SER A 125 11.01 -1.03 21.25
N PHE A 126 10.96 -0.35 20.10
CA PHE A 126 10.80 1.11 20.06
C PHE A 126 9.36 1.53 20.42
N LEU A 127 8.36 0.80 19.94
CA LEU A 127 6.95 1.11 20.25
C LEU A 127 6.64 0.81 21.73
N LEU A 128 7.14 -0.31 22.25
CA LEU A 128 6.96 -0.67 23.66
C LEU A 128 7.63 0.33 24.61
N ALA A 129 8.79 0.88 24.23
CA ALA A 129 9.47 1.91 25.00
C ALA A 129 8.66 3.22 25.05
N GLY A 130 8.03 3.60 23.94
CA GLY A 130 7.17 4.77 23.86
C GLY A 130 5.92 4.64 24.74
N ASP A 131 5.25 3.50 24.68
CA ASP A 131 4.04 3.24 25.47
C ASP A 131 4.35 3.16 26.98
N GLY A 132 5.47 2.56 27.36
CA GLY A 132 5.93 2.53 28.74
C GLY A 132 6.15 3.92 29.32
N ALA A 133 6.79 4.80 28.56
CA ALA A 133 7.03 6.19 28.97
C ALA A 133 5.72 6.98 29.13
N LEU A 134 4.77 6.79 28.21
CA LEU A 134 3.45 7.45 28.30
C LEU A 134 2.62 6.95 29.48
N LEU A 135 2.65 5.66 29.79
CA LEU A 135 1.96 5.07 30.93
C LEU A 135 2.55 5.57 32.25
N HIS A 136 3.88 5.68 32.33
CA HIS A 136 4.57 6.19 33.51
C HIS A 136 4.21 7.68 33.75
N ARG A 137 4.15 8.46 32.68
CA ARG A 137 3.75 9.89 32.73
C ARG A 137 2.30 10.05 33.19
N ARG A 138 1.37 9.21 32.67
CA ARG A 138 -0.05 9.23 33.08
C ARG A 138 -0.23 8.82 34.54
N ARG A 139 0.56 7.86 35.06
CA ARG A 139 0.53 7.47 36.49
C ARG A 139 1.04 8.60 37.39
N ALA A 140 2.11 9.28 37.00
CA ALA A 140 2.67 10.40 37.77
C ALA A 140 1.67 11.57 37.86
N THR A 141 1.00 11.95 36.76
CA THR A 141 0.00 13.03 36.75
C THR A 141 -1.23 12.66 37.59
N ARG A 142 -1.66 11.39 37.59
CA ARG A 142 -2.79 10.93 38.38
C ARG A 142 -2.45 10.95 39.89
N ALA A 143 -1.22 10.59 40.28
CA ALA A 143 -0.76 10.63 41.64
C ALA A 143 -0.68 12.06 42.19
N VAL A 144 -0.19 13.02 41.39
CA VAL A 144 -0.15 14.44 41.76
C VAL A 144 -1.58 15.00 41.93
N ARG A 145 -2.48 14.68 41.01
CA ARG A 145 -3.88 15.15 41.09
C ARG A 145 -4.60 14.59 42.30
N GLY A 146 -4.38 13.31 42.65
CA GLY A 146 -4.95 12.70 43.85
C GLY A 146 -4.45 13.37 45.13
N ARG A 147 -3.17 13.76 45.18
CA ARG A 147 -2.56 14.43 46.35
C ARG A 147 -3.13 15.84 46.54
N ILE A 148 -3.38 16.57 45.46
CA ILE A 148 -3.97 17.93 45.52
C ILE A 148 -5.42 17.87 46.05
N LEU A 149 -6.20 16.87 45.62
CA LEU A 149 -7.60 16.72 46.07
C LEU A 149 -7.69 16.35 47.58
N VAL A 150 -6.78 15.51 48.06
CA VAL A 150 -6.75 15.12 49.49
C VAL A 150 -6.34 16.31 50.39
N GLN A 151 -5.53 17.23 49.89
CA GLN A 151 -5.14 18.44 50.68
C GLN A 151 -6.17 19.56 50.63
N ALA A 152 -7.12 19.52 49.71
CA ALA A 152 -8.16 20.56 49.58
C ALA A 152 -9.37 20.34 50.51
N GLU A 153 -9.56 19.13 51.06
CA GLU A 153 -10.71 18.80 51.89
C GLU A 153 -10.74 19.45 53.32
N PRO A 154 -9.60 19.70 53.99
CA PRO A 154 -9.71 20.27 55.34
C PRO A 154 -10.12 21.74 55.42
N CYS A 155 -10.14 22.46 54.30
CA CYS A 155 -10.41 23.90 54.31
C CYS A 155 -11.92 24.26 54.23
N LEU A 156 -12.78 23.29 53.88
CA LEU A 156 -14.23 23.54 53.69
C LEU A 156 -15.11 23.19 54.93
N LEU A 157 -14.52 22.59 55.99
CA LEU A 157 -15.29 22.16 57.17
C LEU A 157 -15.09 23.08 58.39
N ARG A 158 -14.52 24.30 58.20
CA ARG A 158 -14.37 25.29 59.28
C ARG A 158 -15.12 26.60 58.97
N GLN A 159 -16.43 26.49 58.74
CA GLN A 159 -17.34 27.63 58.86
C GLN A 159 -18.66 27.14 59.41
#